data_e2a46958351e82cd07b4655d3b91469f
#
_entry.id   e2a46958351e82cd07b4655d3b91469f
#
_cell.length_a   1.000
_cell.length_b   1.000
_cell.length_c   1.000
_cell.angle_alpha   90.00
_cell.angle_beta   90.00
_cell.angle_gamma   90.00
#
_symmetry.space_group_name_H-M   'P 1'
#
loop_
_entity.id
_entity.type
_entity.pdbx_description
1 polymer ?
#
loop_
_entity_poly.entity_id
_entity_poly.type
_entity_poly.pdbx_seq_one_letter_code
_entity_poly.pdbx_strand_id
1 'polypeptide(L)'
;MDQCDVLVIGGGPAGSTVSSLLSEKGWKVVLLEKDNYPRFHIGESLLPMSLPILDRLGVRDKVEKIGMIKRGAEFVSQYHNGSSATYYFKGARNKNHPY
;
A
#
# COMPACT_ATOMS: atom_id res chain seq x y z
N MET A 1 7.11 9.62 -31.80
CA MET A 1 6.19 9.74 -30.65
C MET A 1 6.18 8.41 -29.92
N ASP A 2 6.43 8.45 -28.63
CA ASP A 2 6.39 7.23 -27.83
C ASP A 2 4.95 6.74 -27.70
N GLN A 3 4.73 5.45 -27.99
CA GLN A 3 3.44 4.81 -27.85
C GLN A 3 3.46 3.87 -26.66
N CYS A 4 2.37 3.80 -25.94
CA CYS A 4 2.16 2.84 -24.85
C CYS A 4 0.76 2.24 -24.96
N ASP A 5 0.60 1.07 -24.33
CA ASP A 5 -0.72 0.43 -24.23
C ASP A 5 -1.51 1.03 -23.06
N VAL A 6 -0.82 1.39 -21.99
CA VAL A 6 -1.41 1.93 -20.77
C VAL A 6 -0.58 3.11 -20.25
N LEU A 7 -1.25 4.21 -20.00
CA LEU A 7 -0.69 5.38 -19.33
C LEU A 7 -1.23 5.45 -17.89
N VAL A 8 -0.33 5.43 -16.92
CA VAL A 8 -0.66 5.55 -15.49
C VAL A 8 -0.22 6.92 -14.99
N ILE A 9 -1.12 7.66 -14.37
CA ILE A 9 -0.85 8.97 -13.79
C ILE A 9 -0.82 8.83 -12.27
N GLY A 10 0.35 9.05 -11.68
CA GLY A 10 0.62 8.93 -10.26
C GLY A 10 1.42 7.67 -9.90
N GLY A 11 2.57 7.87 -9.26
CA GLY A 11 3.52 6.81 -8.84
C GLY A 11 3.36 6.37 -7.40
N GLY A 12 2.22 6.65 -6.76
CA GLY A 12 1.91 6.14 -5.42
C GLY A 12 1.67 4.62 -5.39
N PRO A 13 1.25 4.06 -4.24
CA PRO A 13 1.06 2.61 -4.10
C PRO A 13 0.16 1.98 -5.16
N ALA A 14 -0.95 2.64 -5.51
CA ALA A 14 -1.87 2.14 -6.53
C ALA A 14 -1.26 2.14 -7.92
N GLY A 15 -0.69 3.28 -8.34
CA GLY A 15 -0.08 3.42 -9.67
C GLY A 15 1.13 2.53 -9.86
N SER A 16 2.00 2.43 -8.85
CA SER A 16 3.16 1.55 -8.89
C SER A 16 2.76 0.07 -8.97
N THR A 17 1.72 -0.33 -8.23
CA THR A 17 1.20 -1.70 -8.23
C THR A 17 0.62 -2.07 -9.60
N VAL A 18 -0.29 -1.26 -10.13
CA VAL A 18 -0.94 -1.58 -11.41
C VAL A 18 0.06 -1.56 -12.55
N SER A 19 1.00 -0.60 -12.56
CA SER A 19 2.04 -0.51 -13.58
C SER A 19 2.92 -1.76 -13.59
N SER A 20 3.35 -2.22 -12.42
CA SER A 20 4.19 -3.41 -12.28
C SER A 20 3.47 -4.67 -12.75
N LEU A 21 2.21 -4.86 -12.33
CA LEU A 21 1.42 -6.04 -12.70
C LEU A 21 1.08 -6.07 -14.20
N LEU A 22 0.79 -4.94 -14.79
CA LEU A 22 0.54 -4.85 -16.24
C LEU A 22 1.81 -5.09 -17.05
N SER A 23 2.93 -4.51 -16.63
CA SER A 23 4.22 -4.74 -17.29
C SER A 23 4.64 -6.21 -17.23
N GLU A 24 4.40 -6.89 -16.12
CA GLU A 24 4.64 -8.33 -15.98
C GLU A 24 3.83 -9.15 -16.97
N LYS A 25 2.63 -8.68 -17.33
CA LYS A 25 1.77 -9.30 -18.35
C LYS A 25 2.16 -8.96 -19.80
N GLY A 26 3.20 -8.17 -19.99
CA GLY A 26 3.71 -7.80 -21.32
C GLY A 26 3.14 -6.52 -21.89
N TRP A 27 2.30 -5.79 -21.15
CA TRP A 27 1.79 -4.50 -21.60
C TRP A 27 2.88 -3.42 -21.54
N LYS A 28 2.96 -2.58 -22.55
CA LYS A 28 3.84 -1.40 -22.56
C LYS A 28 3.20 -0.30 -21.72
N VAL A 29 3.71 -0.13 -20.49
CA VAL A 29 3.16 0.82 -19.52
C VAL A 29 4.09 2.02 -19.40
N VAL A 30 3.51 3.22 -19.43
CA VAL A 30 4.18 4.47 -19.07
C VAL A 30 3.54 5.00 -17.79
N LEU A 31 4.36 5.27 -16.78
CA LEU A 31 3.94 5.88 -15.53
C LEU A 31 4.49 7.29 -15.44
N LEU A 32 3.61 8.25 -15.18
CA LEU A 32 3.96 9.65 -14.95
C LEU A 32 3.74 10.01 -13.48
N GLU A 33 4.78 10.54 -12.85
CA GLU A 33 4.73 11.07 -11.48
C GLU A 33 5.20 12.52 -11.50
N LYS A 34 4.45 13.40 -10.87
CA LYS A 34 4.75 14.85 -10.84
C LYS A 34 5.84 15.22 -9.84
N ASP A 35 6.02 14.40 -8.79
CA ASP A 35 6.92 14.70 -7.68
C ASP A 35 8.18 13.83 -7.73
N ASN A 36 9.25 14.34 -7.15
CA ASN A 36 10.46 13.56 -6.88
C ASN A 36 10.40 12.96 -5.48
N TYR A 37 10.73 11.69 -5.35
CA TYR A 37 10.84 11.03 -4.05
C TYR A 37 12.22 11.26 -3.41
N PRO A 38 12.33 11.37 -2.06
CA PRO A 38 11.22 11.35 -1.10
C PRO A 38 10.41 12.65 -1.10
N ARG A 39 9.12 12.54 -0.85
CA ARG A 39 8.19 13.67 -0.77
C ARG A 39 7.27 13.55 0.43
N PHE A 40 6.63 14.66 0.83
CA PHE A 40 5.56 14.62 1.81
C PHE A 40 4.37 13.81 1.28
N HIS A 41 3.82 12.96 2.11
CA HIS A 41 2.61 12.19 1.83
C HIS A 41 1.84 11.89 3.12
N ILE A 42 0.55 11.60 2.97
CA ILE A 42 -0.33 11.12 4.02
C ILE A 42 -0.77 9.71 3.63
N GLY A 43 -0.94 8.82 4.63
CA GLY A 43 -1.34 7.44 4.37
C GLY A 43 -0.17 6.50 4.14
N GLU A 44 0.77 6.45 5.08
CA GLU A 44 1.91 5.53 5.05
C GLU A 44 1.60 4.13 5.58
N SER A 45 0.39 3.93 6.14
CA SER A 45 0.00 2.64 6.72
C SER A 45 -0.55 1.69 5.65
N LEU A 46 -0.02 0.48 5.64
CA LEU A 46 -0.56 -0.62 4.85
C LEU A 46 -1.32 -1.57 5.77
N LEU A 47 -2.52 -1.94 5.37
CA LEU A 47 -3.34 -2.92 6.09
C LEU A 47 -2.88 -4.36 5.74
N PRO A 48 -3.20 -5.35 6.60
CA PRO A 48 -2.80 -6.74 6.35
C PRO A 48 -3.20 -7.29 4.99
N MET A 49 -4.33 -6.85 4.45
CA MET A 49 -4.80 -7.26 3.11
C MET A 49 -3.93 -6.75 1.95
N SER A 50 -3.02 -5.83 2.21
CA SER A 50 -2.02 -5.37 1.22
C SER A 50 -0.82 -6.31 1.12
N LEU A 51 -0.56 -7.13 2.12
CA LEU A 51 0.61 -8.02 2.15
C LEU A 51 0.63 -9.05 1.02
N PRO A 52 -0.47 -9.72 0.66
CA PRO A 52 -0.49 -10.61 -0.49
C PRO A 52 -0.12 -9.93 -1.81
N ILE A 53 -0.44 -8.65 -1.95
CA ILE A 53 -0.06 -7.85 -3.14
C ILE A 53 1.44 -7.62 -3.15
N LEU A 54 2.04 -7.30 -2.00
CA LEU A 54 3.50 -7.15 -1.88
C LEU A 54 4.24 -8.46 -2.17
N ASP A 55 3.69 -9.60 -1.70
CA ASP A 55 4.21 -10.93 -2.03
C ASP A 55 4.14 -11.20 -3.53
N ARG A 56 3.00 -10.90 -4.15
CA ARG A 56 2.77 -11.05 -5.59
C ARG A 56 3.75 -10.21 -6.43
N LEU A 57 4.08 -9.00 -5.95
CA LEU A 57 5.05 -8.10 -6.58
C LEU A 57 6.50 -8.48 -6.29
N GLY A 58 6.76 -9.37 -5.32
CA GLY A 58 8.10 -9.76 -4.90
C GLY A 58 8.86 -8.67 -4.15
N VAL A 59 8.15 -7.71 -3.52
CA VAL A 59 8.75 -6.55 -2.84
C VAL A 59 8.55 -6.55 -1.32
N ARG A 60 7.89 -7.56 -0.77
CA ARG A 60 7.58 -7.62 0.65
C ARG A 60 8.80 -7.42 1.54
N ASP A 61 9.88 -8.16 1.29
CA ASP A 61 11.11 -8.06 2.07
C ASP A 61 11.71 -6.65 2.06
N LYS A 62 11.61 -5.95 0.92
CA LYS A 62 12.08 -4.56 0.80
C LYS A 62 11.24 -3.62 1.64
N VAL A 63 9.92 -3.81 1.64
CA VAL A 63 8.97 -2.99 2.42
C VAL A 63 9.17 -3.25 3.92
N GLU A 64 9.34 -4.49 4.34
CA GLU A 64 9.57 -4.84 5.75
C GLU A 64 10.86 -4.23 6.31
N LYS A 65 11.90 -4.10 5.49
CA LYS A 65 13.19 -3.48 5.91
C LYS A 65 13.07 -2.00 6.23
N ILE A 66 12.14 -1.29 5.60
CA ILE A 66 11.97 0.16 5.79
C ILE A 66 10.75 0.50 6.63
N GLY A 67 9.87 -0.46 6.87
CA GLY A 67 8.63 -0.28 7.58
C GLY A 67 8.72 -0.66 9.05
N MET A 68 7.63 -0.31 9.76
CA MET A 68 7.39 -0.75 11.13
C MET A 68 6.12 -1.60 11.16
N ILE A 69 6.14 -2.69 11.89
CA ILE A 69 4.97 -3.56 12.03
C ILE A 69 3.84 -2.82 12.74
N LYS A 70 2.70 -2.72 12.06
CA LYS A 70 1.46 -2.14 12.59
C LYS A 70 0.58 -3.28 13.12
N ARG A 71 0.38 -3.32 14.43
CA ARG A 71 -0.34 -4.42 15.10
C ARG A 71 -1.84 -4.19 15.23
N GLY A 72 -2.29 -2.95 15.04
CA GLY A 72 -3.68 -2.61 15.21
C GLY A 72 -3.95 -1.13 14.96
N ALA A 73 -5.15 -0.70 15.29
CA ALA A 73 -5.57 0.69 15.24
C ALA A 73 -6.46 1.01 16.43
N GLU A 74 -6.26 2.19 17.01
CA GLU A 74 -7.10 2.74 18.04
C GLU A 74 -7.91 3.91 17.47
N PHE A 75 -9.19 3.90 17.75
CA PHE A 75 -10.12 4.97 17.37
C PHE A 75 -10.60 5.65 18.63
N VAL A 76 -10.37 6.95 18.73
CA VAL A 76 -10.79 7.77 19.88
C VAL A 76 -11.87 8.73 19.40
N SER A 77 -13.03 8.74 20.08
CA SER A 77 -14.13 9.64 19.77
C SER A 77 -14.22 10.74 20.81
N GLN A 78 -14.02 11.98 20.39
CA GLN A 78 -14.23 13.15 21.24
C GLN A 78 -15.73 13.38 21.55
N TYR A 79 -16.62 12.93 20.66
CA TYR A 79 -18.08 13.09 20.82
C TYR A 79 -18.71 12.09 21.81
N HIS A 80 -17.96 11.07 22.22
CA HIS A 80 -18.43 10.03 23.14
C HIS A 80 -17.60 10.00 24.41
N ASN A 81 -17.42 11.17 25.04
CA ASN A 81 -16.70 11.33 26.31
C ASN A 81 -15.26 10.75 26.29
N GLY A 82 -14.57 10.84 25.14
CA GLY A 82 -13.22 10.33 25.00
C GLY A 82 -13.13 8.78 24.96
N SER A 83 -14.26 8.10 24.71
CA SER A 83 -14.24 6.64 24.56
C SER A 83 -13.32 6.20 23.42
N SER A 84 -12.59 5.13 23.62
CA SER A 84 -11.73 4.53 22.59
C SER A 84 -12.08 3.09 22.33
N ALA A 85 -11.79 2.63 21.11
CA ALA A 85 -11.87 1.24 20.71
C ALA A 85 -10.58 0.85 19.99
N THR A 86 -9.94 -0.22 20.47
CA THR A 86 -8.71 -0.75 19.89
C THR A 86 -8.98 -2.04 19.15
N TYR A 87 -8.53 -2.11 17.91
CA TYR A 87 -8.65 -3.28 17.04
C TYR A 87 -7.27 -3.84 16.73
N TYR A 88 -7.03 -5.10 17.09
CA TYR A 88 -5.79 -5.80 16.78
C TYR A 88 -5.93 -6.64 15.54
N PHE A 89 -5.00 -6.53 14.60
CA PHE A 89 -5.04 -7.27 13.34
C PHE A 89 -4.88 -8.78 13.51
N LYS A 90 -4.29 -9.22 14.63
CA LYS A 90 -4.20 -10.63 15.01
C LYS A 90 -5.57 -11.34 15.07
N GLY A 91 -6.65 -10.58 15.30
CA GLY A 91 -8.02 -11.07 15.27
C GLY A 91 -8.70 -10.98 13.91
N ALA A 92 -8.02 -10.55 12.86
CA ALA A 92 -8.58 -10.40 11.53
C ALA A 92 -8.97 -11.76 10.92
N ARG A 93 -9.94 -11.71 9.98
CA ARG A 93 -10.43 -12.91 9.29
C ARG A 93 -9.32 -13.67 8.54
N ASN A 94 -8.38 -12.96 7.95
CA ASN A 94 -7.24 -13.56 7.28
C ASN A 94 -6.06 -13.69 8.25
N LYS A 95 -5.93 -14.87 8.86
CA LYS A 95 -4.87 -15.16 9.83
C LYS A 95 -3.50 -15.39 9.21
N ASN A 96 -3.42 -15.59 7.90
CA ASN A 96 -2.15 -15.82 7.20
C ASN A 96 -1.34 -14.54 7.02
N HIS A 97 -2.00 -13.39 7.11
CA HIS A 97 -1.38 -12.07 7.00
C HIS A 97 -1.89 -11.15 8.12
N PRO A 98 -1.50 -11.40 9.38
CA PRO A 98 -2.06 -10.68 10.53
C PRO A 98 -1.53 -9.25 10.71
N TYR A 99 -0.51 -8.85 9.99
CA TYR A 99 0.13 -7.51 10.05
C TYR A 99 0.88 -7.17 8.79
#